data_5020023c95b0343ca10d508e608ec483
#
_entry.id   5020023c95b0343ca10d508e608ec483
#
_cell.length_a   1.000
_cell.length_b   1.000
_cell.length_c   1.000
_cell.angle_alpha   90.00
_cell.angle_beta   90.00
_cell.angle_gamma   90.00
#
_symmetry.space_group_name_H-M   'P 1'
#
loop_
_entity.id
_entity.type
_entity.pdbx_description
1 polymer ?
#
loop_
_entity_poly.entity_id
_entity_poly.type
_entity_poly.pdbx_seq_one_letter_code
_entity_poly.pdbx_strand_id
1 'polypeptide(L)'
;MVSLKAEALMPQPISVTRKMAASLPGLRQLAADKGLRIHHLGAGYPHPEVTDPRAFLDHKAGYYAHLAARSGATEPEGPNAIPEYLRESYSYTDTLGPVSVRESFAAVYGADWGLAMKPDHLLPTVGASGGINLLCSLFERPGMPVAYITDAPTYAGFVARAQLAAQTRIYSVEMDAEGPIVERFRAQILAARADGRLVPFYYSVPDGHNPAGFSFSQTRRQEILEVARDEGLLI
;
A
#
# COMPACT_ATOMS: atom_id res chain seq x y z
N MET A 1 16.79 6.17 34.28
CA MET A 1 16.52 6.65 32.91
C MET A 1 17.53 5.98 31.99
N VAL A 2 17.10 5.01 31.19
CA VAL A 2 17.98 4.36 30.20
C VAL A 2 18.12 5.33 29.03
N SER A 3 19.30 5.93 28.86
CA SER A 3 19.62 6.72 27.68
C SER A 3 19.71 5.76 26.49
N LEU A 4 18.70 5.76 25.63
CA LEU A 4 18.81 5.16 24.30
C LEU A 4 19.79 6.02 23.49
N LYS A 5 21.03 5.58 23.39
CA LYS A 5 21.98 6.21 22.49
C LYS A 5 21.52 5.98 21.05
N ALA A 6 21.49 7.03 20.25
CA ALA A 6 21.12 6.95 18.83
C ALA A 6 21.98 5.92 18.04
N GLU A 7 23.17 5.61 18.54
CA GLU A 7 24.08 4.58 18.03
C GLU A 7 23.55 3.14 18.16
N ALA A 8 22.56 2.92 19.06
CA ALA A 8 21.90 1.62 19.19
C ALA A 8 20.79 1.40 18.14
N LEU A 9 20.40 2.43 17.41
CA LEU A 9 19.46 2.31 16.30
C LEU A 9 20.21 1.78 15.08
N MET A 10 19.97 0.53 14.72
CA MET A 10 20.47 -0.02 13.47
C MET A 10 20.05 0.90 12.31
N PRO A 11 20.97 1.37 11.46
CA PRO A 11 20.62 2.19 10.32
C PRO A 11 19.70 1.39 9.41
N GLN A 12 18.45 1.85 9.28
CA GLN A 12 17.48 1.24 8.38
C GLN A 12 17.93 1.48 6.93
N PRO A 13 17.86 0.47 6.07
CA PRO A 13 18.20 0.65 4.66
C PRO A 13 17.26 1.67 4.04
N ILE A 14 17.82 2.79 3.59
CA ILE A 14 17.04 3.81 2.87
C ILE A 14 16.65 3.23 1.51
N SER A 15 15.37 3.32 1.15
CA SER A 15 14.91 2.84 -0.16
C SER A 15 15.68 3.51 -1.31
N VAL A 16 15.92 2.77 -2.38
CA VAL A 16 16.65 3.26 -3.57
C VAL A 16 16.02 4.54 -4.12
N THR A 17 14.70 4.62 -4.16
CA THR A 17 13.94 5.80 -4.62
C THR A 17 14.21 7.03 -3.75
N ARG A 18 14.31 6.88 -2.43
CA ARG A 18 14.67 7.98 -1.51
C ARG A 18 16.12 8.41 -1.67
N LYS A 19 17.04 7.47 -1.87
CA LYS A 19 18.45 7.79 -2.17
C LYS A 19 18.56 8.60 -3.45
N MET A 20 17.86 8.18 -4.51
CA MET A 20 17.82 8.90 -5.77
C MET A 20 17.20 10.29 -5.61
N ALA A 21 16.07 10.42 -4.92
CA ALA A 21 15.45 11.71 -4.65
C ALA A 21 16.38 12.66 -3.88
N ALA A 22 17.10 12.17 -2.90
CA ALA A 22 18.06 12.96 -2.13
C ALA A 22 19.27 13.44 -2.97
N SER A 23 19.68 12.67 -3.99
CA SER A 23 20.80 13.06 -4.88
C SER A 23 20.40 14.02 -6.00
N LEU A 24 19.10 14.12 -6.32
CA LEU A 24 18.60 14.93 -7.44
C LEU A 24 19.02 16.41 -7.41
N PRO A 25 18.96 17.14 -6.28
CA PRO A 25 19.39 18.54 -6.26
C PRO A 25 20.83 18.74 -6.72
N GLY A 26 21.77 17.92 -6.17
CA GLY A 26 23.17 17.97 -6.58
C GLY A 26 23.41 17.60 -8.03
N LEU A 27 22.71 16.57 -8.52
CA LEU A 27 22.76 16.18 -9.94
C LEU A 27 22.24 17.25 -10.86
N ARG A 28 21.16 17.94 -10.50
CA ARG A 28 20.60 19.07 -11.27
C ARG A 28 21.58 20.23 -11.36
N GLN A 29 22.25 20.57 -10.24
CA GLN A 29 23.28 21.60 -10.27
C GLN A 29 24.45 21.22 -11.18
N LEU A 30 24.97 19.99 -11.02
CA LEU A 30 26.06 19.50 -11.87
C LEU A 30 25.71 19.47 -13.37
N ALA A 31 24.45 19.13 -13.67
CA ALA A 31 23.96 19.11 -15.04
C ALA A 31 23.87 20.53 -15.61
N ALA A 32 23.35 21.50 -14.83
CA ALA A 32 23.26 22.88 -15.20
C ALA A 32 24.65 23.46 -15.50
N ASP A 33 25.64 23.19 -14.65
CA ASP A 33 27.02 23.62 -14.81
C ASP A 33 27.66 23.08 -16.11
N LYS A 34 27.17 21.94 -16.61
CA LYS A 34 27.64 21.29 -17.85
C LYS A 34 26.74 21.54 -19.06
N GLY A 35 25.70 22.36 -18.94
CA GLY A 35 24.73 22.58 -20.03
C GLY A 35 23.90 21.35 -20.38
N LEU A 36 23.76 20.38 -19.47
CA LEU A 36 23.03 19.14 -19.68
C LEU A 36 21.63 19.21 -19.08
N ARG A 37 20.72 18.41 -19.62
CA ARG A 37 19.39 18.19 -19.05
C ARG A 37 19.33 16.87 -18.29
N ILE A 38 18.69 16.85 -17.12
CA ILE A 38 18.36 15.63 -16.40
C ILE A 38 16.89 15.25 -16.67
N HIS A 39 16.70 14.02 -17.17
CA HIS A 39 15.41 13.38 -17.27
C HIS A 39 15.24 12.43 -16.09
N HIS A 40 14.39 12.80 -15.13
CA HIS A 40 14.14 11.99 -13.93
C HIS A 40 13.11 10.91 -14.24
N LEU A 41 13.58 9.69 -14.53
CA LEU A 41 12.75 8.53 -14.80
C LEU A 41 12.62 7.57 -13.60
N GLY A 42 13.13 7.98 -12.43
CA GLY A 42 13.20 7.12 -11.24
C GLY A 42 11.95 7.13 -10.35
N ALA A 43 10.97 7.99 -10.60
CA ALA A 43 9.69 8.00 -9.91
C ALA A 43 8.60 8.55 -10.83
N GLY A 44 7.48 7.85 -10.90
CA GLY A 44 6.26 8.34 -11.54
C GLY A 44 5.50 9.24 -10.56
N TYR A 45 5.32 10.50 -10.90
CA TYR A 45 4.40 11.39 -10.19
C TYR A 45 3.15 11.58 -11.05
N PRO A 46 1.95 11.64 -10.46
CA PRO A 46 0.76 12.05 -11.18
C PRO A 46 0.98 13.40 -11.83
N HIS A 47 0.46 13.59 -13.05
CA HIS A 47 0.56 14.89 -13.72
C HIS A 47 -0.15 15.97 -12.87
N PRO A 48 0.41 17.19 -12.72
CA PRO A 48 -0.20 18.24 -11.90
C PRO A 48 -1.67 18.52 -12.23
N GLU A 49 -2.06 18.43 -13.50
CA GLU A 49 -3.45 18.66 -13.92
C GLU A 49 -4.45 17.60 -13.43
N VAL A 50 -3.98 16.36 -13.15
CA VAL A 50 -4.85 15.30 -12.59
C VAL A 50 -4.80 15.25 -11.07
N THR A 51 -3.95 16.04 -10.44
CA THR A 51 -3.84 16.16 -8.98
C THR A 51 -4.36 17.50 -8.47
N ASP A 52 -5.26 18.15 -9.21
CA ASP A 52 -5.86 19.41 -8.80
C ASP A 52 -6.66 19.24 -7.49
N PRO A 53 -6.25 19.87 -6.39
CA PRO A 53 -6.91 19.73 -5.11
C PRO A 53 -8.29 20.40 -5.06
N ARG A 54 -8.64 21.27 -6.02
CA ARG A 54 -9.92 22.02 -6.03
C ARG A 54 -11.11 21.07 -6.05
N ALA A 55 -11.13 20.11 -6.95
CA ALA A 55 -12.21 19.13 -7.01
C ALA A 55 -12.38 18.37 -5.69
N PHE A 56 -11.28 17.98 -5.05
CA PHE A 56 -11.31 17.33 -3.73
C PHE A 56 -11.90 18.27 -2.65
N LEU A 57 -11.50 19.54 -2.64
CA LEU A 57 -12.01 20.51 -1.67
C LEU A 57 -13.50 20.79 -1.87
N ASP A 58 -13.96 20.85 -3.12
CA ASP A 58 -15.38 21.03 -3.47
C ASP A 58 -16.21 19.81 -3.01
N HIS A 59 -15.74 18.61 -3.27
CA HIS A 59 -16.39 17.38 -2.79
C HIS A 59 -16.42 17.31 -1.26
N LYS A 60 -15.33 17.69 -0.60
CA LYS A 60 -15.27 17.75 0.85
C LYS A 60 -16.28 18.76 1.43
N ALA A 61 -16.37 19.94 0.86
CA ALA A 61 -17.34 20.96 1.26
C ALA A 61 -18.78 20.47 1.04
N GLY A 62 -19.06 19.86 -0.11
CA GLY A 62 -20.36 19.26 -0.41
C GLY A 62 -20.73 18.12 0.55
N TYR A 63 -19.78 17.29 0.94
CA TYR A 63 -20.00 16.23 1.93
C TYR A 63 -20.39 16.79 3.30
N TYR A 64 -19.68 17.80 3.78
CA TYR A 64 -20.02 18.42 5.05
C TYR A 64 -21.38 19.16 5.01
N ALA A 65 -21.71 19.82 3.91
CA ALA A 65 -23.03 20.40 3.73
C ALA A 65 -24.13 19.34 3.74
N HIS A 66 -23.88 18.17 3.12
CA HIS A 66 -24.81 17.03 3.16
C HIS A 66 -25.01 16.49 4.58
N LEU A 67 -23.93 16.33 5.35
CA LEU A 67 -24.01 15.88 6.74
C LEU A 67 -24.78 16.88 7.60
N ALA A 68 -24.53 18.17 7.47
CA ALA A 68 -25.25 19.23 8.18
C ALA A 68 -26.76 19.19 7.89
N ALA A 69 -27.12 19.08 6.61
CA ALA A 69 -28.52 18.99 6.18
C ALA A 69 -29.25 17.75 6.73
N ARG A 70 -28.56 16.62 6.83
CA ARG A 70 -29.11 15.36 7.37
C ARG A 70 -29.25 15.36 8.89
N SER A 71 -28.34 16.03 9.58
CA SER A 71 -28.35 16.04 11.04
C SER A 71 -29.46 16.87 11.64
N GLY A 72 -30.04 17.79 10.87
CA GLY A 72 -31.00 18.77 11.40
C GLY A 72 -30.41 19.66 12.51
N ALA A 73 -29.08 19.64 12.65
CA ALA A 73 -28.39 20.28 13.75
C ALA A 73 -28.43 21.81 13.58
N THR A 74 -28.79 22.48 14.63
CA THR A 74 -28.53 23.92 14.82
C THR A 74 -27.02 24.12 15.02
N GLU A 75 -26.50 25.25 14.57
CA GLU A 75 -25.12 25.63 14.86
C GLU A 75 -24.82 25.51 16.36
N PRO A 76 -23.68 24.93 16.75
CA PRO A 76 -23.35 24.74 18.14
C PRO A 76 -23.16 26.10 18.86
N GLU A 77 -23.63 26.19 20.07
CA GLU A 77 -23.43 27.37 20.91
C GLU A 77 -21.97 27.46 21.39
N GLY A 78 -21.30 28.54 21.01
CA GLY A 78 -19.96 28.88 21.48
C GLY A 78 -18.85 28.65 20.46
N PRO A 79 -17.74 29.41 20.57
CA PRO A 79 -16.69 29.50 19.56
C PRO A 79 -15.84 28.22 19.38
N ASN A 80 -15.91 27.28 20.32
CA ASN A 80 -15.15 26.05 20.32
C ASN A 80 -16.03 24.78 20.21
N ALA A 81 -17.33 24.94 19.99
CA ALA A 81 -18.23 23.80 19.90
C ALA A 81 -18.12 23.13 18.52
N ILE A 82 -17.92 21.82 18.53
CA ILE A 82 -17.86 21.03 17.31
C ILE A 82 -19.28 20.55 16.99
N PRO A 83 -19.82 20.86 15.79
CA PRO A 83 -21.11 20.34 15.35
C PRO A 83 -21.18 18.82 15.47
N GLU A 84 -22.34 18.28 15.87
CA GLU A 84 -22.54 16.83 16.07
C GLU A 84 -22.14 16.02 14.82
N TYR A 85 -22.49 16.50 13.63
CA TYR A 85 -22.18 15.84 12.37
C TYR A 85 -20.68 15.77 12.03
N LEU A 86 -19.84 16.56 12.73
CA LEU A 86 -18.39 16.51 12.59
C LEU A 86 -17.71 15.66 13.67
N ARG A 87 -18.40 15.30 14.73
CA ARG A 87 -17.78 14.62 15.88
C ARG A 87 -17.11 13.32 15.51
N GLU A 88 -17.74 12.51 14.67
CA GLU A 88 -17.16 11.24 14.25
C GLU A 88 -15.82 11.42 13.53
N SER A 89 -15.70 12.48 12.71
CA SER A 89 -14.47 12.78 11.95
C SER A 89 -13.31 13.30 12.80
N TYR A 90 -13.62 13.88 13.99
CA TYR A 90 -12.63 14.55 14.85
C TYR A 90 -12.55 13.96 16.28
N SER A 91 -13.23 12.86 16.53
CA SER A 91 -13.22 12.17 17.82
C SER A 91 -12.41 10.88 17.76
N TYR A 92 -12.08 10.35 18.92
CA TYR A 92 -11.57 8.99 19.03
C TYR A 92 -12.67 8.02 18.62
N THR A 93 -12.36 7.10 17.71
CA THR A 93 -13.33 6.19 17.12
C THR A 93 -12.97 4.73 17.36
N ASP A 94 -13.74 3.80 16.77
CA ASP A 94 -13.48 2.37 16.77
C ASP A 94 -12.07 2.03 16.24
N THR A 95 -11.53 0.91 16.72
CA THR A 95 -10.22 0.37 16.30
C THR A 95 -10.12 0.15 14.80
N LEU A 96 -11.22 -0.22 14.14
CA LEU A 96 -11.29 -0.38 12.69
C LEU A 96 -11.55 0.94 11.93
N GLY A 97 -11.63 2.06 12.63
CA GLY A 97 -12.01 3.35 12.07
C GLY A 97 -13.53 3.56 12.04
N PRO A 98 -14.00 4.78 11.69
CA PRO A 98 -15.42 5.13 11.73
C PRO A 98 -16.28 4.18 10.91
N VAL A 99 -17.38 3.71 11.48
CA VAL A 99 -18.32 2.78 10.81
C VAL A 99 -18.92 3.42 9.56
N SER A 100 -19.31 4.69 9.63
CA SER A 100 -19.89 5.45 8.51
C SER A 100 -18.96 5.52 7.29
N VAL A 101 -17.64 5.67 7.52
CA VAL A 101 -16.62 5.65 6.45
C VAL A 101 -16.52 4.26 5.83
N ARG A 102 -16.50 3.22 6.65
CA ARG A 102 -16.42 1.82 6.17
C ARG A 102 -17.69 1.41 5.42
N GLU A 103 -18.88 1.84 5.88
CA GLU A 103 -20.17 1.63 5.19
C GLU A 103 -20.18 2.31 3.81
N SER A 104 -19.76 3.59 3.76
CA SER A 104 -19.70 4.33 2.50
C SER A 104 -18.73 3.69 1.52
N PHE A 105 -17.56 3.25 2.00
CA PHE A 105 -16.57 2.58 1.18
C PHE A 105 -17.07 1.22 0.67
N ALA A 106 -17.71 0.43 1.53
CA ALA A 106 -18.28 -0.86 1.15
C ALA A 106 -19.38 -0.71 0.08
N ALA A 107 -20.22 0.32 0.22
CA ALA A 107 -21.29 0.58 -0.75
C ALA A 107 -20.73 0.99 -2.12
N VAL A 108 -19.81 1.96 -2.16
CA VAL A 108 -19.25 2.46 -3.43
C VAL A 108 -18.40 1.39 -4.10
N TYR A 109 -17.44 0.82 -3.38
CA TYR A 109 -16.54 -0.19 -3.93
C TYR A 109 -17.27 -1.47 -4.33
N GLY A 110 -18.25 -1.87 -3.52
CA GLY A 110 -19.11 -3.01 -3.83
C GLY A 110 -19.93 -2.80 -5.11
N ALA A 111 -20.46 -1.60 -5.32
CA ALA A 111 -21.19 -1.25 -6.53
C ALA A 111 -20.29 -1.22 -7.77
N ASP A 112 -19.11 -0.61 -7.66
CA ASP A 112 -18.16 -0.48 -8.77
C ASP A 112 -17.63 -1.84 -9.27
N TRP A 113 -17.46 -2.80 -8.36
CA TRP A 113 -16.85 -4.10 -8.68
C TRP A 113 -17.82 -5.28 -8.62
N GLY A 114 -19.10 -5.03 -8.33
CA GLY A 114 -20.11 -6.10 -8.19
C GLY A 114 -19.85 -7.03 -7.00
N LEU A 115 -19.24 -6.53 -5.93
CA LEU A 115 -18.85 -7.31 -4.75
C LEU A 115 -19.80 -7.09 -3.58
N ALA A 116 -20.16 -8.17 -2.88
CA ALA A 116 -20.90 -8.09 -1.61
C ALA A 116 -19.94 -7.77 -0.47
N MET A 117 -19.68 -6.49 -0.23
CA MET A 117 -18.80 -6.02 0.83
C MET A 117 -19.57 -5.58 2.07
N LYS A 118 -19.03 -5.90 3.24
CA LYS A 118 -19.53 -5.42 4.55
C LYS A 118 -18.52 -4.46 5.17
N PRO A 119 -18.95 -3.52 6.02
CA PRO A 119 -18.04 -2.62 6.74
C PRO A 119 -16.92 -3.34 7.49
N ASP A 120 -17.21 -4.51 8.06
CA ASP A 120 -16.25 -5.33 8.81
C ASP A 120 -15.19 -6.04 7.94
N HIS A 121 -15.35 -6.00 6.63
CA HIS A 121 -14.33 -6.45 5.68
C HIS A 121 -13.29 -5.37 5.36
N LEU A 122 -13.44 -4.17 5.93
CA LEU A 122 -12.63 -3.00 5.59
C LEU A 122 -11.86 -2.51 6.81
N LEU A 123 -10.58 -2.29 6.59
CA LEU A 123 -9.67 -1.63 7.53
C LEU A 123 -8.93 -0.51 6.80
N PRO A 124 -9.33 0.75 7.00
CA PRO A 124 -8.59 1.89 6.47
C PRO A 124 -7.17 1.94 7.04
N THR A 125 -6.19 2.15 6.18
CA THR A 125 -4.78 2.24 6.57
C THR A 125 -4.14 3.53 6.06
N VAL A 126 -2.97 3.89 6.61
CA VAL A 126 -2.18 5.04 6.14
C VAL A 126 -1.47 4.64 4.85
N GLY A 127 -2.21 4.68 3.76
CA GLY A 127 -1.75 4.25 2.43
C GLY A 127 -1.44 2.75 2.34
N ALA A 128 -1.03 2.30 1.15
CA ALA A 128 -0.65 0.91 0.91
C ALA A 128 0.49 0.43 1.82
N SER A 129 1.46 1.31 2.13
CA SER A 129 2.57 0.96 3.03
C SER A 129 2.10 0.62 4.45
N GLY A 130 1.04 1.28 4.94
CA GLY A 130 0.41 0.93 6.22
C GLY A 130 -0.19 -0.48 6.19
N GLY A 131 -0.94 -0.80 5.13
CA GLY A 131 -1.52 -2.13 4.92
C GLY A 131 -0.45 -3.21 4.80
N ILE A 132 0.58 -3.00 3.98
CA ILE A 132 1.72 -3.91 3.83
C ILE A 132 2.40 -4.18 5.18
N ASN A 133 2.67 -3.12 5.95
CA ASN A 133 3.29 -3.27 7.26
C ASN A 133 2.44 -4.10 8.22
N LEU A 134 1.14 -3.85 8.26
CA LEU A 134 0.21 -4.58 9.09
C LEU A 134 0.17 -6.07 8.71
N LEU A 135 0.01 -6.38 7.43
CA LEU A 135 -0.01 -7.76 6.93
C LEU A 135 1.28 -8.50 7.25
N CYS A 136 2.44 -7.92 6.98
CA CYS A 136 3.71 -8.54 7.33
C CYS A 136 3.79 -8.83 8.84
N SER A 137 3.41 -7.87 9.68
CA SER A 137 3.47 -8.00 11.14
C SER A 137 2.57 -9.10 11.71
N LEU A 138 1.48 -9.46 11.01
CA LEU A 138 0.61 -10.58 11.43
C LEU A 138 1.32 -11.94 11.38
N PHE A 139 2.25 -12.11 10.46
CA PHE A 139 2.93 -13.38 10.20
C PHE A 139 4.36 -13.44 10.77
N GLU A 140 4.96 -12.30 11.07
CA GLU A 140 6.32 -12.19 11.59
C GLU A 140 6.37 -12.42 13.10
N ARG A 141 6.29 -13.67 13.52
CA ARG A 141 6.41 -14.05 14.94
C ARG A 141 7.82 -14.51 15.28
N PRO A 142 8.31 -14.28 16.50
CA PRO A 142 9.62 -14.77 16.94
C PRO A 142 9.77 -16.28 16.70
N GLY A 143 10.89 -16.69 16.11
CA GLY A 143 11.19 -18.10 15.83
C GLY A 143 10.45 -18.71 14.62
N MET A 144 9.62 -17.95 13.92
CA MET A 144 8.90 -18.43 12.73
C MET A 144 9.55 -17.88 11.45
N PRO A 145 10.26 -18.69 10.67
CA PRO A 145 10.78 -18.28 9.38
C PRO A 145 9.63 -18.02 8.39
N VAL A 146 9.60 -16.84 7.76
CA VAL A 146 8.57 -16.43 6.80
C VAL A 146 9.18 -16.26 5.42
N ALA A 147 8.46 -16.70 4.40
CA ALA A 147 8.77 -16.44 3.01
C ALA A 147 7.69 -15.55 2.38
N TYR A 148 8.11 -14.47 1.75
CA TYR A 148 7.25 -13.65 0.92
C TYR A 148 7.50 -13.96 -0.54
N ILE A 149 6.45 -14.36 -1.26
CA ILE A 149 6.49 -14.56 -2.70
C ILE A 149 6.13 -13.23 -3.35
N THR A 150 6.87 -12.81 -4.37
CA THR A 150 6.59 -11.57 -5.10
C THR A 150 7.16 -11.59 -6.50
N ASP A 151 6.71 -10.68 -7.36
CA ASP A 151 7.19 -10.51 -8.73
C ASP A 151 8.66 -10.06 -8.77
N ALA A 152 9.32 -10.32 -9.89
CA ALA A 152 10.65 -9.80 -10.20
C ALA A 152 10.63 -9.10 -11.57
N PRO A 153 10.70 -7.76 -11.60
CA PRO A 153 10.83 -6.81 -10.46
C PRO A 153 9.53 -6.62 -9.70
N THR A 154 9.60 -5.97 -8.51
CA THR A 154 8.43 -5.61 -7.70
C THR A 154 8.58 -4.25 -7.02
N TYR A 155 7.52 -3.77 -6.37
CA TYR A 155 7.52 -2.50 -5.65
C TYR A 155 8.59 -2.45 -4.56
N ALA A 156 9.51 -1.50 -4.68
CA ALA A 156 10.64 -1.35 -3.76
C ALA A 156 10.23 -1.10 -2.29
N GLY A 157 9.04 -0.52 -2.06
CA GLY A 157 8.51 -0.32 -0.71
C GLY A 157 8.13 -1.62 -0.01
N PHE A 158 7.60 -2.59 -0.76
CA PHE A 158 7.37 -3.94 -0.23
C PHE A 158 8.68 -4.65 0.10
N VAL A 159 9.65 -4.63 -0.81
CA VAL A 159 10.97 -5.24 -0.59
C VAL A 159 11.64 -4.68 0.66
N ALA A 160 11.63 -3.36 0.80
CA ALA A 160 12.21 -2.69 1.97
C ALA A 160 11.53 -3.13 3.27
N ARG A 161 10.19 -3.26 3.28
CA ARG A 161 9.46 -3.75 4.46
C ARG A 161 9.74 -5.23 4.74
N ALA A 162 9.73 -6.07 3.72
CA ALA A 162 9.94 -7.50 3.86
C ALA A 162 11.35 -7.86 4.39
N GLN A 163 12.32 -6.99 4.19
CA GLN A 163 13.71 -7.17 4.64
C GLN A 163 13.98 -6.68 6.07
N LEU A 164 12.99 -6.10 6.76
CA LEU A 164 13.19 -5.58 8.12
C LEU A 164 13.32 -6.68 9.15
N ALA A 165 12.60 -7.78 9.01
CA ALA A 165 12.65 -8.89 9.95
C ALA A 165 13.70 -9.92 9.51
N ALA A 166 14.65 -10.24 10.38
CA ALA A 166 15.79 -11.13 10.08
C ALA A 166 15.36 -12.56 9.66
N GLN A 167 14.19 -13.01 10.11
CA GLN A 167 13.66 -14.34 9.78
C GLN A 167 12.93 -14.41 8.44
N THR A 168 12.77 -13.28 7.74
CA THR A 168 12.06 -13.24 6.45
C THR A 168 13.00 -13.49 5.27
N ARG A 169 12.45 -14.06 4.21
CA ARG A 169 13.12 -14.23 2.92
C ARG A 169 12.14 -13.95 1.78
N ILE A 170 12.62 -13.31 0.73
CA ILE A 170 11.85 -13.04 -0.48
C ILE A 170 12.18 -14.13 -1.51
N TYR A 171 11.12 -14.68 -2.10
CA TYR A 171 11.16 -15.60 -3.22
C TYR A 171 10.54 -14.92 -4.43
N SER A 172 11.36 -14.65 -5.41
CA SER A 172 10.99 -13.84 -6.58
C SER A 172 10.49 -14.69 -7.72
N VAL A 173 9.42 -14.26 -8.37
CA VAL A 173 8.79 -14.91 -9.51
C VAL A 173 9.12 -14.12 -10.78
N GLU A 174 9.72 -14.77 -11.76
CA GLU A 174 9.95 -14.19 -13.09
C GLU A 174 8.62 -13.86 -13.76
N MET A 175 8.61 -12.76 -14.51
CA MET A 175 7.47 -12.29 -15.30
C MET A 175 7.79 -12.31 -16.79
N ASP A 176 6.77 -12.55 -17.61
CA ASP A 176 6.74 -12.28 -19.05
C ASP A 176 5.82 -11.09 -19.36
N ALA A 177 5.44 -10.90 -20.61
CA ALA A 177 4.57 -9.81 -21.04
C ALA A 177 3.11 -9.93 -20.51
N GLU A 178 2.73 -11.11 -20.04
CA GLU A 178 1.39 -11.41 -19.52
C GLU A 178 1.31 -11.29 -17.98
N GLY A 179 2.44 -11.30 -17.28
CA GLY A 179 2.54 -11.30 -15.82
C GLY A 179 3.47 -12.38 -15.28
N PRO A 180 3.34 -12.78 -14.02
CA PRO A 180 4.16 -13.82 -13.39
C PRO A 180 4.00 -15.17 -14.09
N ILE A 181 5.10 -15.81 -14.42
CA ILE A 181 5.12 -17.14 -15.06
C ILE A 181 4.59 -18.17 -14.05
N VAL A 182 3.49 -18.84 -14.38
CA VAL A 182 2.72 -19.70 -13.45
C VAL A 182 3.55 -20.83 -12.87
N GLU A 183 4.34 -21.51 -13.70
CA GLU A 183 5.21 -22.60 -13.26
C GLU A 183 6.29 -22.12 -12.31
N ARG A 184 6.82 -20.91 -12.54
CA ARG A 184 7.79 -20.25 -11.65
C ARG A 184 7.13 -19.85 -10.33
N PHE A 185 5.90 -19.34 -10.37
CA PHE A 185 5.15 -19.00 -9.18
C PHE A 185 4.96 -20.22 -8.27
N ARG A 186 4.46 -21.33 -8.80
CA ARG A 186 4.31 -22.60 -8.04
C ARG A 186 5.66 -23.10 -7.53
N ALA A 187 6.70 -23.05 -8.35
CA ALA A 187 8.03 -23.51 -7.95
C ALA A 187 8.59 -22.71 -6.76
N GLN A 188 8.40 -21.40 -6.73
CA GLN A 188 8.85 -20.55 -5.61
C GLN A 188 8.10 -20.85 -4.30
N ILE A 189 6.80 -21.11 -4.37
CA ILE A 189 6.02 -21.54 -3.19
C ILE A 189 6.56 -22.84 -2.62
N LEU A 190 6.78 -23.85 -3.48
CA LEU A 190 7.30 -25.15 -3.07
C LEU A 190 8.72 -25.04 -2.52
N ALA A 191 9.58 -24.24 -3.12
CA ALA A 191 10.94 -24.01 -2.65
C ALA A 191 10.94 -23.36 -1.26
N ALA A 192 10.10 -22.35 -1.05
CA ALA A 192 9.98 -21.68 0.25
C ALA A 192 9.51 -22.64 1.35
N ARG A 193 8.56 -23.52 1.04
CA ARG A 193 8.09 -24.55 1.97
C ARG A 193 9.13 -25.61 2.26
N ALA A 194 9.90 -26.03 1.24
CA ALA A 194 11.01 -26.97 1.41
C ALA A 194 12.12 -26.38 2.30
N ASP A 195 12.30 -25.07 2.30
CA ASP A 195 13.18 -24.33 3.23
C ASP A 195 12.57 -24.19 4.66
N GLY A 196 11.45 -24.86 4.95
CA GLY A 196 10.77 -24.83 6.24
C GLY A 196 10.12 -23.50 6.59
N ARG A 197 9.74 -22.69 5.60
CA ARG A 197 9.19 -21.35 5.80
C ARG A 197 7.67 -21.33 5.67
N LEU A 198 7.04 -20.52 6.51
CA LEU A 198 5.64 -20.14 6.33
C LEU A 198 5.52 -19.24 5.08
N VAL A 199 4.61 -19.59 4.17
CA VAL A 199 4.30 -18.81 2.98
C VAL A 199 2.89 -18.23 3.16
N PRO A 200 2.73 -17.02 3.71
CA PRO A 200 1.41 -16.50 4.07
C PRO A 200 0.66 -15.88 2.88
N PHE A 201 1.36 -15.19 2.00
CA PHE A 201 0.77 -14.49 0.87
C PHE A 201 1.76 -14.28 -0.28
N TYR A 202 1.19 -14.02 -1.44
CA TYR A 202 1.87 -13.47 -2.59
C TYR A 202 1.58 -11.97 -2.70
N TYR A 203 2.64 -11.17 -2.83
CA TYR A 203 2.53 -9.73 -3.06
C TYR A 203 2.74 -9.39 -4.52
N SER A 204 1.81 -8.67 -5.13
CA SER A 204 1.88 -8.21 -6.51
C SER A 204 1.21 -6.85 -6.72
N VAL A 205 1.45 -6.25 -7.88
CA VAL A 205 0.80 -5.03 -8.37
C VAL A 205 0.27 -5.33 -9.78
N PRO A 206 -0.89 -5.99 -9.91
CA PRO A 206 -1.33 -6.54 -11.19
C PRO A 206 -1.80 -5.50 -12.22
N ASP A 207 -2.11 -4.26 -11.80
CA ASP A 207 -2.52 -3.17 -12.67
C ASP A 207 -1.49 -2.06 -12.70
N GLY A 208 -1.04 -1.66 -13.91
CA GLY A 208 0.02 -0.66 -14.06
C GLY A 208 1.25 -1.01 -13.22
N HIS A 209 1.72 -2.23 -13.35
CA HIS A 209 2.75 -2.83 -12.49
C HIS A 209 3.92 -1.90 -12.19
N ASN A 210 4.23 -1.71 -10.92
CA ASN A 210 5.37 -0.91 -10.48
C ASN A 210 6.54 -1.83 -10.08
N PRO A 211 7.69 -1.83 -10.81
CA PRO A 211 8.09 -0.81 -11.82
C PRO A 211 7.94 -1.24 -13.29
N ALA A 212 7.33 -2.38 -13.61
CA ALA A 212 7.37 -2.93 -14.96
C ALA A 212 6.49 -2.19 -15.98
N GLY A 213 5.46 -1.43 -15.53
CA GLY A 213 4.68 -0.52 -16.37
C GLY A 213 3.60 -1.16 -17.24
N PHE A 214 3.27 -2.45 -17.02
CA PHE A 214 2.20 -3.15 -17.74
C PHE A 214 1.15 -3.72 -16.77
N SER A 215 0.02 -4.18 -17.26
CA SER A 215 -0.99 -4.88 -16.47
C SER A 215 -1.03 -6.35 -16.84
N PHE A 216 -1.27 -7.21 -15.85
CA PHE A 216 -1.40 -8.64 -16.08
C PHE A 216 -2.60 -8.95 -16.96
N SER A 217 -2.47 -9.92 -17.85
CA SER A 217 -3.60 -10.40 -18.65
C SER A 217 -4.65 -11.08 -17.76
N GLN A 218 -5.90 -11.07 -18.21
CA GLN A 218 -7.00 -11.68 -17.48
C GLN A 218 -6.78 -13.19 -17.27
N THR A 219 -6.24 -13.86 -18.28
CA THR A 219 -5.90 -15.29 -18.23
C THR A 219 -4.86 -15.53 -17.13
N ARG A 220 -3.76 -14.76 -17.14
CA ARG A 220 -2.70 -14.90 -16.14
C ARG A 220 -3.20 -14.66 -14.71
N ARG A 221 -4.09 -13.69 -14.51
CA ARG A 221 -4.72 -13.44 -13.20
C ARG A 221 -5.49 -14.66 -12.73
N GLN A 222 -6.27 -15.30 -13.59
CA GLN A 222 -7.02 -16.51 -13.26
C GLN A 222 -6.10 -17.68 -12.90
N GLU A 223 -5.06 -17.93 -13.70
CA GLU A 223 -4.07 -18.97 -13.44
C GLU A 223 -3.36 -18.78 -12.09
N ILE A 224 -2.97 -17.54 -11.77
CA ILE A 224 -2.34 -17.21 -10.48
C ILE A 224 -3.32 -17.42 -9.31
N LEU A 225 -4.59 -17.03 -9.45
CA LEU A 225 -5.63 -17.27 -8.45
C LEU A 225 -5.88 -18.76 -8.23
N GLU A 226 -5.86 -19.58 -9.28
CA GLU A 226 -5.99 -21.03 -9.17
C GLU A 226 -4.83 -21.64 -8.40
N VAL A 227 -3.59 -21.27 -8.73
CA VAL A 227 -2.41 -21.75 -7.96
C VAL A 227 -2.49 -21.29 -6.52
N ALA A 228 -2.84 -20.03 -6.25
CA ALA A 228 -2.93 -19.52 -4.89
C ALA A 228 -4.01 -20.26 -4.07
N ARG A 229 -5.18 -20.55 -4.67
CA ARG A 229 -6.23 -21.35 -4.05
C ARG A 229 -5.75 -22.78 -3.75
N ASP A 230 -5.12 -23.46 -4.72
CA ASP A 230 -4.65 -24.83 -4.58
C ASP A 230 -3.56 -24.96 -3.50
N GLU A 231 -2.74 -23.92 -3.40
CA GLU A 231 -1.66 -23.85 -2.41
C GLU A 231 -2.10 -23.22 -1.07
N GLY A 232 -3.35 -22.76 -0.93
CA GLY A 232 -3.83 -22.12 0.29
C GLY A 232 -3.12 -20.80 0.61
N LEU A 233 -2.79 -20.02 -0.41
CA LEU A 233 -2.02 -18.79 -0.32
C LEU A 233 -2.95 -17.57 -0.47
N LEU A 234 -2.77 -16.54 0.34
CA LEU A 234 -3.42 -15.24 0.15
C LEU A 234 -2.72 -14.44 -0.98
N ILE A 235 -3.45 -13.54 -1.63
CA ILE A 235 -2.91 -12.58 -2.60
C ILE A 235 -3.20 -11.17 -2.11
#